data_3741898ae54be180b8a51b24ac2c181a
#
_entry.id   3741898ae54be180b8a51b24ac2c181a
#
_cell.length_a   1.000
_cell.length_b   1.000
_cell.length_c   1.000
_cell.angle_alpha   90.00
_cell.angle_beta   90.00
_cell.angle_gamma   90.00
#
_symmetry.space_group_name_H-M   'P 1'
#
loop_
_entity.id
_entity.type
_entity.pdbx_description
1 polymer ?
#
loop_
_entity_poly.entity_id
_entity_poly.type
_entity_poly.pdbx_seq_one_letter_code
_entity_poly.pdbx_strand_id
1 'polypeptide(L)'
;MKIQEKYLIRLTSDHDDFAICARMMSRTDPWITLEMNYEQCLKAFDGGCKEIYVFETGNAIAGFVILQICGTFSGYIQTICIDEVYRGNGFGKKLLHFCEERTLKFSPNVFICVSSFNKGAIKLYYEFGFKLVGELDNFVKAGFTELLLRKSVGPRVGYKAPL
;
A
#
# COMPACT_ATOMS: atom_id res chain seq x y z
N MET A 1 -5.98 6.54 -29.26
CA MET A 1 -5.76 5.14 -28.81
C MET A 1 -4.82 5.18 -27.61
N LYS A 2 -5.32 4.92 -26.37
CA LYS A 2 -4.44 4.79 -25.21
C LYS A 2 -3.67 3.49 -25.41
N ILE A 3 -2.37 3.57 -25.64
CA ILE A 3 -1.48 2.42 -25.59
C ILE A 3 -1.62 1.88 -24.17
N GLN A 4 -2.15 0.67 -24.04
CA GLN A 4 -2.22 0.00 -22.73
C GLN A 4 -0.79 -0.34 -22.36
N GLU A 5 -0.15 0.51 -21.55
CA GLU A 5 1.21 0.27 -21.10
C GLU A 5 1.24 -1.10 -20.42
N LYS A 6 2.10 -1.96 -20.92
CA LYS A 6 2.32 -3.29 -20.37
C LYS A 6 2.97 -3.12 -18.99
N TYR A 7 2.35 -3.63 -17.96
CA TYR A 7 2.88 -3.60 -16.61
C TYR A 7 2.96 -5.02 -16.04
N LEU A 8 3.79 -5.19 -15.02
CA LEU A 8 3.93 -6.42 -14.26
C LEU A 8 3.92 -6.08 -12.76
N ILE A 9 3.17 -6.84 -11.98
CA ILE A 9 3.27 -6.83 -10.51
C ILE A 9 3.94 -8.14 -10.10
N ARG A 10 5.10 -8.05 -9.49
CA ARG A 10 5.87 -9.22 -9.06
C ARG A 10 6.25 -9.17 -7.59
N LEU A 11 6.21 -10.33 -6.95
CA LEU A 11 6.75 -10.55 -5.62
C LEU A 11 8.28 -10.38 -5.65
N THR A 12 8.83 -9.73 -4.64
CA THR A 12 10.27 -9.57 -4.51
C THR A 12 10.77 -9.77 -3.08
N SER A 13 11.97 -10.30 -2.98
CA SER A 13 12.79 -10.34 -1.77
C SER A 13 14.18 -9.74 -2.03
N ASP A 14 14.34 -9.05 -3.15
CA ASP A 14 15.60 -8.46 -3.56
C ASP A 14 15.86 -7.14 -2.80
N HIS A 15 16.99 -7.06 -2.12
CA HIS A 15 17.41 -5.87 -1.39
C HIS A 15 17.66 -4.66 -2.29
N ASP A 16 18.01 -4.85 -3.56
CA ASP A 16 18.16 -3.76 -4.53
C ASP A 16 16.79 -3.15 -4.85
N ASP A 17 15.75 -3.97 -4.99
CA ASP A 17 14.37 -3.50 -5.12
C ASP A 17 13.93 -2.71 -3.89
N PHE A 18 14.24 -3.21 -2.69
CA PHE A 18 13.92 -2.51 -1.44
C PHE A 18 14.59 -1.14 -1.37
N ALA A 19 15.85 -1.05 -1.78
CA ALA A 19 16.57 0.21 -1.83
C ALA A 19 15.93 1.22 -2.81
N ILE A 20 15.49 0.76 -3.97
CA ILE A 20 14.76 1.59 -4.94
C ILE A 20 13.45 2.10 -4.34
N CYS A 21 12.67 1.21 -3.73
CA CYS A 21 11.40 1.54 -3.11
C CYS A 21 11.56 2.49 -1.92
N ALA A 22 12.55 2.29 -1.06
CA ALA A 22 12.84 3.17 0.07
C ALA A 22 13.26 4.58 -0.38
N ARG A 23 14.04 4.68 -1.46
CA ARG A 23 14.37 5.98 -2.07
C ARG A 23 13.12 6.67 -2.62
N MET A 24 12.22 5.91 -3.24
CA MET A 24 10.94 6.42 -3.72
C MET A 24 10.10 6.98 -2.57
N MET A 25 9.99 6.26 -1.44
CA MET A 25 9.29 6.74 -0.24
C MET A 25 9.89 8.05 0.28
N SER A 26 11.21 8.11 0.47
CA SER A 26 11.89 9.23 1.11
C SER A 26 11.76 10.57 0.35
N ARG A 27 11.34 10.54 -0.89
CA ARG A 27 11.10 11.72 -1.74
C ARG A 27 9.64 11.95 -2.10
N THR A 28 8.72 11.29 -1.41
CA THR A 28 7.29 11.26 -1.70
C THR A 28 6.49 11.57 -0.44
N ASP A 29 5.40 12.34 -0.54
CA ASP A 29 4.43 12.43 0.55
C ASP A 29 3.63 11.12 0.69
N PRO A 30 3.31 10.71 1.90
CA PRO A 30 3.35 11.45 3.17
C PRO A 30 4.71 11.44 3.90
N TRP A 31 5.68 10.66 3.45
CA TRP A 31 6.95 10.44 4.17
C TRP A 31 7.79 11.72 4.28
N ILE A 32 7.77 12.61 3.25
CA ILE A 32 8.43 13.92 3.32
C ILE A 32 7.85 14.76 4.47
N THR A 33 6.54 14.90 4.54
CA THR A 33 5.85 15.67 5.59
C THR A 33 6.06 15.06 6.98
N LEU A 34 6.13 13.73 7.06
CA LEU A 34 6.46 13.01 8.29
C LEU A 34 7.96 13.03 8.62
N GLU A 35 8.79 13.67 7.79
CA GLU A 35 10.25 13.80 7.96
C GLU A 35 10.95 12.43 8.09
N MET A 36 10.51 11.45 7.34
CA MET A 36 11.12 10.13 7.28
C MET A 36 12.24 10.11 6.23
N ASN A 37 13.46 9.84 6.71
CA ASN A 37 14.61 9.71 5.83
C ASN A 37 14.68 8.33 5.17
N TYR A 38 15.65 8.15 4.25
CA TYR A 38 15.86 6.89 3.53
C TYR A 38 16.02 5.69 4.46
N GLU A 39 16.82 5.80 5.52
CA GLU A 39 17.10 4.70 6.46
C GLU A 39 15.82 4.28 7.21
N GLN A 40 14.99 5.24 7.59
CA GLN A 40 13.70 4.97 8.23
C GLN A 40 12.72 4.33 7.24
N CYS A 41 12.68 4.78 6.00
CA CYS A 41 11.87 4.17 4.95
C CYS A 41 12.32 2.75 4.64
N LEU A 42 13.64 2.48 4.61
CA LEU A 42 14.18 1.14 4.37
C LEU A 42 13.75 0.13 5.43
N LYS A 43 13.60 0.55 6.69
CA LYS A 43 13.09 -0.31 7.77
C LYS A 43 11.67 -0.82 7.56
N ALA A 44 10.88 -0.20 6.70
CA ALA A 44 9.54 -0.69 6.36
C ALA A 44 9.56 -2.09 5.72
N PHE A 45 10.67 -2.46 5.11
CA PHE A 45 10.87 -3.75 4.44
C PHE A 45 11.35 -4.86 5.39
N ASP A 46 11.74 -4.52 6.60
CA ASP A 46 12.22 -5.47 7.62
C ASP A 46 11.06 -6.28 8.22
N GLY A 47 11.42 -7.48 8.72
CA GLY A 47 10.51 -8.36 9.43
C GLY A 47 9.78 -9.35 8.50
N GLY A 48 9.12 -10.33 9.16
CA GLY A 48 8.37 -11.39 8.49
C GLY A 48 6.88 -11.09 8.35
N CYS A 49 6.13 -12.08 7.89
CA CYS A 49 4.67 -12.01 7.73
C CYS A 49 4.19 -10.92 6.76
N LYS A 50 5.01 -10.56 5.80
CA LYS A 50 4.67 -9.60 4.75
C LYS A 50 5.10 -10.09 3.38
N GLU A 51 4.38 -9.66 2.39
CA GLU A 51 4.73 -9.80 0.99
C GLU A 51 5.01 -8.42 0.41
N ILE A 52 6.06 -8.31 -0.37
CA ILE A 52 6.47 -7.07 -1.03
C ILE A 52 6.36 -7.28 -2.53
N TYR A 53 5.56 -6.43 -3.17
CA TYR A 53 5.35 -6.49 -4.61
C TYR A 53 5.79 -5.17 -5.24
N VAL A 54 6.54 -5.26 -6.32
CA VAL A 54 6.89 -4.11 -7.14
C VAL A 54 6.00 -4.06 -8.39
N PHE A 55 5.63 -2.86 -8.77
CA PHE A 55 4.89 -2.55 -9.99
C PHE A 55 5.88 -2.04 -11.03
N GLU A 56 6.08 -2.81 -12.07
CA GLU A 56 7.01 -2.47 -13.16
C GLU A 56 6.24 -2.04 -14.40
N THR A 57 6.75 -1.01 -15.06
CA THR A 57 6.35 -0.62 -16.41
C THR A 57 7.58 -0.24 -17.22
N GLY A 58 7.66 -0.70 -18.45
CA GLY A 58 8.92 -0.70 -19.17
C GLY A 58 9.94 -1.55 -18.43
N ASN A 59 11.11 -1.00 -18.16
CA ASN A 59 12.17 -1.65 -17.39
C ASN A 59 12.42 -0.95 -16.04
N ALA A 60 11.40 -0.28 -15.50
CA ALA A 60 11.53 0.51 -14.28
C ALA A 60 10.47 0.13 -13.25
N ILE A 61 10.83 0.20 -11.97
CA ILE A 61 9.89 0.10 -10.86
C ILE A 61 9.17 1.45 -10.75
N ALA A 62 7.89 1.44 -11.07
CA ALA A 62 7.01 2.61 -11.02
C ALA A 62 6.26 2.75 -9.69
N GLY A 63 6.25 1.71 -8.87
CA GLY A 63 5.59 1.69 -7.57
C GLY A 63 5.78 0.37 -6.86
N PHE A 64 5.23 0.28 -5.65
CA PHE A 64 5.31 -0.94 -4.85
C PHE A 64 4.23 -0.97 -3.77
N VAL A 65 4.06 -2.14 -3.17
CA VAL A 65 3.20 -2.36 -2.01
C VAL A 65 3.86 -3.32 -1.03
N ILE A 66 3.67 -3.05 0.26
CA ILE A 66 3.97 -3.95 1.37
C ILE A 66 2.66 -4.40 1.98
N LEU A 67 2.36 -5.69 1.89
CA LEU A 67 1.12 -6.30 2.36
C LEU A 67 1.40 -7.24 3.54
N GLN A 68 0.78 -6.98 4.69
CA GLN A 68 0.81 -7.86 5.86
C GLN A 68 -0.14 -9.04 5.64
N ILE A 69 0.38 -10.26 5.80
CA ILE A 69 -0.38 -11.49 5.47
C ILE A 69 -0.72 -12.35 6.68
N CYS A 70 -0.27 -11.98 7.87
CA CYS A 70 -0.51 -12.74 9.10
C CYS A 70 -1.17 -11.89 10.18
N GLY A 71 -1.69 -12.59 11.20
CA GLY A 71 -2.27 -11.98 12.39
C GLY A 71 -3.70 -11.52 12.23
N THR A 72 -4.22 -10.85 13.26
CA THR A 72 -5.61 -10.40 13.31
C THR A 72 -5.96 -9.40 12.21
N PHE A 73 -5.01 -8.56 11.86
CA PHE A 73 -5.14 -7.56 10.79
C PHE A 73 -4.47 -8.00 9.48
N SER A 74 -4.46 -9.32 9.21
CA SER A 74 -4.01 -9.81 7.91
C SER A 74 -4.81 -9.17 6.77
N GLY A 75 -4.12 -8.78 5.70
CA GLY A 75 -4.70 -7.93 4.65
C GLY A 75 -4.49 -6.43 4.88
N TYR A 76 -3.58 -6.07 5.79
CA TYR A 76 -3.18 -4.68 6.00
C TYR A 76 -2.14 -4.25 4.96
N ILE A 77 -2.51 -3.26 4.17
CA ILE A 77 -1.59 -2.59 3.26
C ILE A 77 -0.75 -1.63 4.10
N GLN A 78 0.44 -2.08 4.48
CA GLN A 78 1.36 -1.29 5.30
C GLN A 78 1.86 -0.06 4.55
N THR A 79 2.19 -0.24 3.27
CA THR A 79 2.74 0.81 2.40
C THR A 79 2.27 0.57 0.98
N ILE A 80 1.81 1.61 0.33
CA ILE A 80 1.55 1.64 -1.12
C ILE A 80 2.07 2.95 -1.68
N CYS A 81 2.87 2.89 -2.71
CA CYS A 81 3.50 4.06 -3.30
C CYS A 81 3.59 3.92 -4.82
N ILE A 82 3.27 4.99 -5.53
CA ILE A 82 3.56 5.17 -6.96
C ILE A 82 4.52 6.35 -7.09
N ASP A 83 5.62 6.14 -7.78
CA ASP A 83 6.58 7.21 -8.07
C ASP A 83 5.87 8.38 -8.78
N GLU A 84 6.22 9.59 -8.40
CA GLU A 84 5.57 10.82 -8.88
C GLU A 84 5.51 10.90 -10.41
N VAL A 85 6.58 10.49 -11.09
CA VAL A 85 6.67 10.53 -12.55
C VAL A 85 5.68 9.58 -13.26
N TYR A 86 5.16 8.59 -12.54
CA TYR A 86 4.21 7.60 -13.06
C TYR A 86 2.76 7.82 -12.58
N ARG A 87 2.51 8.87 -11.78
CA ARG A 87 1.16 9.18 -11.30
C ARG A 87 0.23 9.63 -12.42
N GLY A 88 -1.07 9.53 -12.15
CA GLY A 88 -2.09 9.91 -13.15
C GLY A 88 -2.38 8.85 -14.21
N ASN A 89 -1.72 7.69 -14.18
CA ASN A 89 -1.90 6.56 -15.11
C ASN A 89 -2.79 5.43 -14.54
N GLY A 90 -3.39 5.64 -13.37
CA GLY A 90 -4.25 4.64 -12.74
C GLY A 90 -3.49 3.48 -12.05
N PHE A 91 -2.17 3.56 -11.90
CA PHE A 91 -1.36 2.48 -11.33
C PHE A 91 -1.67 2.23 -9.85
N GLY A 92 -1.94 3.28 -9.08
CA GLY A 92 -2.36 3.14 -7.69
C GLY A 92 -3.65 2.31 -7.55
N LYS A 93 -4.63 2.54 -8.40
CA LYS A 93 -5.87 1.75 -8.43
C LYS A 93 -5.63 0.31 -8.85
N LYS A 94 -4.71 0.06 -9.80
CA LYS A 94 -4.31 -1.30 -10.19
C LYS A 94 -3.63 -2.04 -9.05
N LEU A 95 -2.74 -1.39 -8.29
CA LEU A 95 -2.14 -1.98 -7.09
C LEU A 95 -3.17 -2.27 -6.00
N LEU A 96 -4.16 -1.39 -5.78
CA LEU A 96 -5.23 -1.64 -4.81
C LEU A 96 -6.07 -2.85 -5.21
N HIS A 97 -6.44 -3.00 -6.48
CA HIS A 97 -7.14 -4.18 -6.98
C HIS A 97 -6.32 -5.46 -6.75
N PHE A 98 -5.04 -5.42 -7.07
CA PHE A 98 -4.13 -6.54 -6.81
C PHE A 98 -4.09 -6.92 -5.32
N CYS A 99 -3.96 -5.93 -4.42
CA CYS A 99 -3.95 -6.16 -2.97
C CYS A 99 -5.27 -6.76 -2.48
N GLU A 100 -6.40 -6.29 -3.00
CA GLU A 100 -7.71 -6.85 -2.68
C GLU A 100 -7.83 -8.31 -3.12
N GLU A 101 -7.53 -8.60 -4.38
CA GLU A 101 -7.56 -9.97 -4.92
C GLU A 101 -6.62 -10.92 -4.15
N ARG A 102 -5.41 -10.44 -3.82
CA ARG A 102 -4.45 -11.22 -3.03
C ARG A 102 -4.94 -11.47 -1.62
N THR A 103 -5.47 -10.43 -0.97
CA THR A 103 -6.00 -10.52 0.41
C THR A 103 -7.20 -11.45 0.50
N LEU A 104 -8.14 -11.39 -0.45
CA LEU A 104 -9.33 -12.23 -0.47
C LEU A 104 -9.02 -13.74 -0.56
N LYS A 105 -7.80 -14.12 -0.88
CA LYS A 105 -7.37 -15.52 -0.80
C LYS A 105 -7.17 -16.05 0.62
N PHE A 106 -7.08 -15.16 1.61
CA PHE A 106 -6.85 -15.56 3.02
C PHE A 106 -7.64 -14.74 4.05
N SER A 107 -8.18 -13.57 3.69
CA SER A 107 -8.94 -12.70 4.59
C SER A 107 -10.07 -11.98 3.85
N PRO A 108 -11.23 -11.79 4.48
CA PRO A 108 -12.31 -10.97 3.91
C PRO A 108 -12.10 -9.47 4.08
N ASN A 109 -11.03 -9.05 4.76
CA ASN A 109 -10.78 -7.67 5.13
C ASN A 109 -9.49 -7.14 4.53
N VAL A 110 -9.56 -5.96 3.93
CA VAL A 110 -8.40 -5.17 3.54
C VAL A 110 -8.37 -3.93 4.42
N PHE A 111 -7.23 -3.66 5.05
CA PHE A 111 -7.00 -2.49 5.89
C PHE A 111 -5.93 -1.60 5.28
N ILE A 112 -6.02 -0.31 5.51
CA ILE A 112 -4.99 0.66 5.17
C ILE A 112 -5.05 1.84 6.14
N CYS A 113 -3.90 2.40 6.50
CA CYS A 113 -3.81 3.69 7.15
C CYS A 113 -3.39 4.75 6.12
N VAL A 114 -3.93 5.95 6.30
CA VAL A 114 -3.56 7.11 5.48
C VAL A 114 -3.44 8.35 6.35
N SER A 115 -2.37 9.11 6.16
CA SER A 115 -2.18 10.37 6.87
C SER A 115 -3.31 11.35 6.54
N SER A 116 -3.88 11.99 7.55
CA SER A 116 -5.06 12.87 7.42
C SER A 116 -4.85 14.05 6.47
N PHE A 117 -3.60 14.44 6.24
CA PHE A 117 -3.23 15.49 5.29
C PHE A 117 -3.10 15.00 3.84
N ASN A 118 -3.04 13.70 3.60
CA ASN A 118 -2.89 13.12 2.25
C ASN A 118 -4.24 13.01 1.54
N LYS A 119 -4.80 14.15 1.14
CA LYS A 119 -6.16 14.25 0.60
C LYS A 119 -6.37 13.47 -0.69
N GLY A 120 -5.35 13.39 -1.55
CA GLY A 120 -5.42 12.62 -2.80
C GLY A 120 -5.55 11.12 -2.56
N ALA A 121 -4.76 10.56 -1.63
CA ALA A 121 -4.86 9.16 -1.27
C ALA A 121 -6.19 8.83 -0.56
N ILE A 122 -6.65 9.69 0.35
CA ILE A 122 -7.95 9.53 1.03
C ILE A 122 -9.07 9.43 0.00
N LYS A 123 -9.11 10.34 -0.98
CA LYS A 123 -10.11 10.33 -2.04
C LYS A 123 -10.07 9.01 -2.83
N LEU A 124 -8.88 8.58 -3.23
CA LEU A 124 -8.69 7.32 -3.97
C LEU A 124 -9.22 6.12 -3.18
N TYR A 125 -8.90 6.05 -1.88
CA TYR A 125 -9.31 4.92 -1.05
C TYR A 125 -10.83 4.89 -0.83
N TYR A 126 -11.47 6.03 -0.57
CA TYR A 126 -12.93 6.08 -0.49
C TYR A 126 -13.61 5.71 -1.81
N GLU A 127 -13.12 6.20 -2.94
CA GLU A 127 -13.63 5.83 -4.26
C GLU A 127 -13.43 4.35 -4.57
N PHE A 128 -12.38 3.72 -4.04
CA PHE A 128 -12.13 2.29 -4.15
C PHE A 128 -13.08 1.44 -3.29
N GLY A 129 -13.72 2.03 -2.28
CA GLY A 129 -14.69 1.37 -1.41
C GLY A 129 -14.25 1.16 0.02
N PHE A 130 -13.11 1.72 0.44
CA PHE A 130 -12.73 1.75 1.84
C PHE A 130 -13.67 2.65 2.65
N LYS A 131 -13.87 2.30 3.92
CA LYS A 131 -14.66 3.06 4.90
C LYS A 131 -13.81 3.35 6.12
N LEU A 132 -14.05 4.52 6.73
CA LEU A 132 -13.36 4.91 7.96
C LEU A 132 -13.74 3.96 9.10
N VAL A 133 -12.72 3.44 9.78
CA VAL A 133 -12.86 2.69 11.05
C VAL A 133 -12.64 3.63 12.23
N GLY A 134 -11.63 4.49 12.16
CA GLY A 134 -11.30 5.43 13.22
C GLY A 134 -10.05 6.24 12.92
N GLU A 135 -9.72 7.11 13.86
CA GLU A 135 -8.54 7.99 13.80
C GLU A 135 -7.50 7.54 14.83
N LEU A 136 -6.24 7.59 14.43
CA LEU A 136 -5.09 7.19 15.24
C LEU A 136 -4.17 8.41 15.43
N ASP A 137 -4.41 9.15 16.51
CA ASP A 137 -3.61 10.34 16.83
C ASP A 137 -2.20 9.95 17.27
N ASN A 138 -1.20 10.67 16.78
CA ASN A 138 0.22 10.44 17.11
C ASN A 138 0.71 9.01 16.82
N PHE A 139 0.12 8.35 15.83
CA PHE A 139 0.40 6.93 15.57
C PHE A 139 1.75 6.72 14.89
N VAL A 140 2.04 7.45 13.83
CA VAL A 140 3.33 7.38 13.12
C VAL A 140 4.29 8.42 13.65
N LYS A 141 3.83 9.67 13.82
CA LYS A 141 4.63 10.79 14.29
C LYS A 141 3.80 11.69 15.18
N ALA A 142 4.40 12.23 16.23
CA ALA A 142 3.74 13.18 17.11
C ALA A 142 3.19 14.39 16.33
N GLY A 143 1.95 14.76 16.62
CA GLY A 143 1.24 15.87 15.96
C GLY A 143 0.54 15.52 14.66
N PHE A 144 0.60 14.25 14.22
CA PHE A 144 -0.08 13.78 13.01
C PHE A 144 -1.10 12.68 13.32
N THR A 145 -2.21 12.71 12.60
CA THR A 145 -3.29 11.72 12.70
C THR A 145 -3.31 10.84 11.46
N GLU A 146 -3.40 9.53 11.67
CA GLU A 146 -3.66 8.55 10.62
C GLU A 146 -5.15 8.17 10.63
N LEU A 147 -5.74 8.00 9.46
CA LEU A 147 -7.07 7.41 9.31
C LEU A 147 -6.91 5.91 9.06
N LEU A 148 -7.51 5.09 9.90
CA LEU A 148 -7.61 3.64 9.67
C LEU A 148 -8.85 3.37 8.83
N LEU A 149 -8.66 2.78 7.66
CA LEU A 149 -9.71 2.44 6.71
C LEU A 149 -9.81 0.93 6.53
N ARG A 150 -11.01 0.44 6.23
CA ARG A 150 -11.28 -0.97 5.92
C ARG A 150 -12.20 -1.12 4.72
N LYS A 151 -11.90 -2.07 3.85
CA LYS A 151 -12.81 -2.63 2.87
C LYS A 151 -13.04 -4.11 3.20
N SER A 152 -14.29 -4.54 3.29
CA SER A 152 -14.63 -5.89 3.76
C SER A 152 -15.74 -6.50 2.92
N VAL A 153 -15.64 -7.81 2.73
CA VAL A 153 -16.71 -8.64 2.11
C VAL A 153 -17.43 -9.50 3.16
N GLY A 154 -17.03 -9.45 4.43
CA GLY A 154 -17.71 -10.20 5.50
C GLY A 154 -16.83 -10.40 6.75
N PRO A 155 -17.34 -11.17 7.73
CA PRO A 155 -16.60 -11.49 8.95
C PRO A 155 -15.51 -12.52 8.69
N ARG A 156 -14.51 -12.57 9.56
CA ARG A 156 -13.41 -13.55 9.48
C ARG A 156 -13.87 -14.98 9.76
N VAL A 157 -14.73 -15.15 10.78
CA VAL A 157 -15.21 -16.47 11.17
C VAL A 157 -16.11 -17.02 10.07
N GLY A 158 -15.77 -18.20 9.58
CA GLY A 158 -16.50 -18.86 8.48
C GLY A 158 -16.16 -18.34 7.08
N TYR A 159 -15.19 -17.44 6.96
CA TYR A 159 -14.76 -16.95 5.65
C TYR A 159 -14.18 -18.08 4.79
N LYS A 160 -14.65 -18.16 3.56
CA LYS A 160 -14.12 -19.05 2.53
C LYS A 160 -13.64 -18.20 1.35
N ALA A 161 -12.38 -18.40 0.99
CA ALA A 161 -11.81 -17.71 -0.16
C ALA A 161 -12.57 -18.08 -1.45
N PRO A 162 -12.71 -17.15 -2.39
CA PRO A 162 -13.23 -17.47 -3.73
C PRO A 162 -12.36 -18.54 -4.40
N LEU A 163 -13.01 -19.42 -5.16
CA LEU A 163 -12.34 -20.47 -5.95
C LEU A 163 -11.48 -19.87 -7.08
#